data_415a7f2f2b48fa8c168f16e627fbdd98
#
_entry.id   415a7f2f2b48fa8c168f16e627fbdd98
#
_cell.length_a   1.000
_cell.length_b   1.000
_cell.length_c   1.000
_cell.angle_alpha   90.00
_cell.angle_beta   90.00
_cell.angle_gamma   90.00
#
_symmetry.space_group_name_H-M   'P 1'
#
loop_
_entity.id
_entity.type
_entity.pdbx_description
1 polymer ?
#
loop_
_entity_poly.entity_id
_entity_poly.type
_entity_poly.pdbx_seq_one_letter_code
_entity_poly.pdbx_strand_id
1 'polypeptide(L)'
;MKKHFILLGVLTMGLAYSQTGKVGINTNSPEATLDIRPNAANSVVGATTNEGMLVPRLSKARLNSIAAANLKESTLVYVSDFSGTTTSTTTNVTSKGFYYYSTATSKWVKIAEGVMQEQDLRLVGTNSHITQDAGVGGNGSGVGTGPHNIGIGKDALFSNTSGSHNIAVGLD
;
A
#
# COMPACT_ATOMS: atom_id res chain seq x y z
N MET A 1 52.49 13.14 30.60
CA MET A 1 51.02 13.32 30.72
C MET A 1 50.30 13.50 29.38
N LYS A 2 50.77 14.30 28.43
CA LYS A 2 50.08 14.53 27.13
C LYS A 2 49.89 13.26 26.26
N LYS A 3 50.85 12.33 26.26
CA LYS A 3 50.79 11.10 25.43
C LYS A 3 49.72 10.09 25.91
N HIS A 4 49.41 10.07 27.18
CA HIS A 4 48.41 9.17 27.73
C HIS A 4 46.98 9.62 27.46
N PHE A 5 46.73 10.93 27.31
CA PHE A 5 45.44 11.48 26.90
C PHE A 5 45.06 11.14 25.47
N ILE A 6 46.06 11.13 24.55
CA ILE A 6 45.81 10.75 23.16
C ILE A 6 45.48 9.27 23.05
N LEU A 7 46.15 8.41 23.80
CA LEU A 7 45.86 6.97 23.82
C LEU A 7 44.47 6.66 24.38
N LEU A 8 44.03 7.37 25.41
CA LEU A 8 42.71 7.21 26.00
C LEU A 8 41.62 7.70 25.00
N GLY A 9 41.81 8.79 24.29
CA GLY A 9 40.94 9.31 23.26
C GLY A 9 40.76 8.35 22.07
N VAL A 10 41.86 7.71 21.63
CA VAL A 10 41.78 6.70 20.55
C VAL A 10 41.08 5.42 21.00
N LEU A 11 41.28 5.02 22.26
CA LEU A 11 40.62 3.82 22.82
C LEU A 11 39.10 4.02 22.98
N THR A 12 38.64 5.22 23.33
CA THR A 12 37.21 5.52 23.42
C THR A 12 36.52 5.64 22.08
N MET A 13 37.21 6.07 21.00
CA MET A 13 36.67 6.02 19.65
C MET A 13 36.54 4.60 19.08
N GLY A 14 37.34 3.63 19.60
CA GLY A 14 37.25 2.23 19.18
C GLY A 14 36.09 1.44 19.75
N LEU A 15 35.34 1.99 20.72
CA LEU A 15 34.22 1.29 21.38
C LEU A 15 32.84 1.60 20.76
N ALA A 16 32.80 2.40 19.71
CA ALA A 16 31.59 2.60 18.93
C ALA A 16 31.34 1.43 17.96
N TYR A 17 31.61 0.17 18.41
CA TYR A 17 31.42 -0.99 17.56
C TYR A 17 30.16 -1.74 17.83
N SER A 18 29.43 -1.69 16.79
CA SER A 18 28.95 -2.89 16.13
C SER A 18 27.86 -3.60 16.90
N GLN A 19 26.72 -3.03 16.76
CA GLN A 19 25.50 -3.86 16.76
C GLN A 19 25.74 -4.94 15.71
N THR A 20 25.61 -6.18 16.06
CA THR A 20 25.80 -7.39 15.23
C THR A 20 24.85 -7.39 14.02
N GLY A 21 25.09 -6.52 13.03
CA GLY A 21 24.29 -6.38 11.81
C GLY A 21 22.88 -5.81 12.01
N LYS A 22 22.55 -5.31 13.20
CA LYS A 22 21.25 -4.70 13.51
C LYS A 22 21.40 -3.24 13.88
N VAL A 23 20.44 -2.42 13.48
CA VAL A 23 20.35 -1.00 13.81
C VAL A 23 19.13 -0.77 14.70
N GLY A 24 19.34 -0.27 15.91
CA GLY A 24 18.28 0.14 16.82
C GLY A 24 18.17 1.65 16.89
N ILE A 25 16.98 2.19 16.75
CA ILE A 25 16.67 3.59 17.07
C ILE A 25 15.80 3.57 18.31
N ASN A 26 16.26 4.26 19.36
CA ASN A 26 15.65 4.23 20.71
C ASN A 26 15.58 2.83 21.34
N THR A 27 16.45 1.90 20.96
CA THR A 27 16.61 0.59 21.59
C THR A 27 18.07 0.12 21.53
N ASN A 28 18.55 -0.44 22.62
CA ASN A 28 19.88 -1.05 22.73
C ASN A 28 19.87 -2.56 22.40
N SER A 29 18.67 -3.14 22.24
CA SER A 29 18.48 -4.56 21.96
C SER A 29 17.53 -4.70 20.77
N PRO A 30 18.00 -4.42 19.53
CA PRO A 30 17.16 -4.50 18.33
C PRO A 30 16.78 -5.96 18.04
N GLU A 31 15.49 -6.19 17.81
CA GLU A 31 14.92 -7.50 17.49
C GLU A 31 14.95 -7.81 15.98
N ALA A 32 15.08 -6.77 15.14
CA ALA A 32 15.20 -6.88 13.67
C ALA A 32 16.46 -6.19 13.17
N THR A 33 16.79 -6.35 11.88
CA THR A 33 17.92 -5.66 11.23
C THR A 33 17.81 -4.13 11.38
N LEU A 34 16.60 -3.59 11.30
CA LEU A 34 16.26 -2.22 11.69
C LEU A 34 15.08 -2.28 12.65
N ASP A 35 15.30 -1.86 13.88
CA ASP A 35 14.29 -1.79 14.95
C ASP A 35 14.14 -0.34 15.39
N ILE A 36 12.99 0.27 15.10
CA ILE A 36 12.68 1.65 15.46
C ILE A 36 11.60 1.63 16.52
N ARG A 37 11.94 2.10 17.71
CA ARG A 37 10.99 2.21 18.83
C ARG A 37 10.70 3.67 19.11
N PRO A 38 9.49 4.00 19.57
CA PRO A 38 9.19 5.35 19.99
C PRO A 38 10.08 5.75 21.19
N ASN A 39 10.39 7.04 21.29
CA ASN A 39 10.98 7.54 22.51
C ASN A 39 10.01 7.33 23.70
N ALA A 40 10.52 6.99 24.88
CA ALA A 40 9.68 6.73 26.05
C ALA A 40 8.72 7.89 26.35
N ALA A 41 9.15 9.14 26.17
CA ALA A 41 8.30 10.31 26.35
C ALA A 41 7.15 10.41 25.31
N ASN A 42 7.28 9.74 24.17
CA ASN A 42 6.29 9.74 23.09
C ASN A 42 5.42 8.48 23.07
N SER A 43 5.68 7.53 23.96
CA SER A 43 4.89 6.30 24.11
C SER A 43 3.62 6.49 24.93
N VAL A 44 3.34 7.70 25.39
CA VAL A 44 2.20 8.01 26.26
C VAL A 44 1.09 8.69 25.48
N VAL A 45 -0.15 8.45 25.92
CA VAL A 45 -1.32 9.16 25.39
C VAL A 45 -1.16 10.67 25.67
N GLY A 46 -1.33 11.50 24.63
CA GLY A 46 -1.15 12.96 24.74
C GLY A 46 0.23 13.46 24.29
N ALA A 47 1.16 12.58 23.93
CA ALA A 47 2.38 13.02 23.25
C ALA A 47 2.03 13.69 21.91
N THR A 48 2.70 14.81 21.63
CA THR A 48 2.42 15.64 20.43
C THR A 48 3.53 15.58 19.39
N THR A 49 4.63 14.89 19.69
CA THR A 49 5.75 14.72 18.75
C THR A 49 5.47 13.62 17.76
N ASN A 50 5.93 13.82 16.51
CA ASN A 50 5.78 12.83 15.46
C ASN A 50 6.82 11.70 15.62
N GLU A 51 6.33 10.46 15.65
CA GLU A 51 7.16 9.26 15.66
C GLU A 51 6.91 8.44 14.40
N GLY A 52 7.96 7.89 13.83
CA GLY A 52 7.84 7.05 12.64
C GLY A 52 9.04 7.15 11.70
N MET A 53 8.93 6.54 10.55
CA MET A 53 9.93 6.55 9.51
C MET A 53 9.45 7.40 8.32
N LEU A 54 10.20 8.43 7.96
CA LEU A 54 9.98 9.15 6.71
C LEU A 54 10.82 8.51 5.61
N VAL A 55 10.17 7.83 4.68
CA VAL A 55 10.81 7.31 3.47
C VAL A 55 11.10 8.45 2.48
N PRO A 56 12.01 8.26 1.49
CA PRO A 56 12.27 9.25 0.45
C PRO A 56 10.98 9.70 -0.22
N ARG A 57 10.78 11.03 -0.29
CA ARG A 57 9.63 11.65 -0.96
C ARG A 57 10.05 12.13 -2.33
N LEU A 58 9.49 11.55 -3.38
CA LEU A 58 9.87 11.81 -4.75
C LEU A 58 8.65 12.24 -5.59
N SER A 59 8.92 13.02 -6.64
CA SER A 59 7.92 13.26 -7.68
C SER A 59 7.94 12.14 -8.72
N LYS A 60 6.85 11.97 -9.47
CA LYS A 60 6.78 11.07 -10.61
C LYS A 60 7.87 11.37 -11.65
N ALA A 61 8.15 12.65 -11.89
CA ALA A 61 9.24 13.06 -12.78
C ALA A 61 10.60 12.56 -12.28
N ARG A 62 10.84 12.58 -10.95
CA ARG A 62 12.07 12.05 -10.36
C ARG A 62 12.14 10.52 -10.48
N LEU A 63 11.02 9.81 -10.33
CA LEU A 63 10.97 8.36 -10.56
C LEU A 63 11.33 8.00 -12.00
N ASN A 64 10.84 8.76 -12.96
CA ASN A 64 11.16 8.58 -14.39
C ASN A 64 12.65 8.76 -14.70
N SER A 65 13.36 9.56 -13.90
CA SER A 65 14.79 9.85 -14.10
C SER A 65 15.72 8.79 -13.47
N ILE A 66 15.17 7.81 -12.75
CA ILE A 66 16.00 6.74 -12.17
C ILE A 66 16.42 5.80 -13.29
N ALA A 67 17.74 5.65 -13.48
CA ALA A 67 18.28 4.73 -14.47
C ALA A 67 17.84 3.28 -14.14
N ALA A 68 17.51 2.50 -15.16
CA ALA A 68 17.00 1.13 -15.00
C ALA A 68 17.92 0.23 -14.14
N ALA A 69 19.25 0.39 -14.28
CA ALA A 69 20.22 -0.36 -13.49
C ALA A 69 20.15 -0.08 -11.97
N ASN A 70 19.57 1.07 -11.58
CA ASN A 70 19.45 1.50 -10.18
C ASN A 70 18.08 1.16 -9.58
N LEU A 71 17.13 0.66 -10.38
CA LEU A 71 15.84 0.20 -9.89
C LEU A 71 15.99 -1.18 -9.26
N LYS A 72 15.72 -1.28 -7.97
CA LYS A 72 15.85 -2.51 -7.19
C LYS A 72 14.49 -2.94 -6.66
N GLU A 73 14.26 -4.26 -6.63
CA GLU A 73 13.07 -4.85 -6.02
C GLU A 73 12.83 -4.28 -4.63
N SER A 74 11.56 -4.02 -4.30
CA SER A 74 11.12 -3.56 -2.98
C SER A 74 11.66 -2.19 -2.54
N THR A 75 12.26 -1.40 -3.44
CA THR A 75 12.61 -0.01 -3.11
C THR A 75 11.34 0.76 -2.77
N LEU A 76 11.23 1.26 -1.54
CA LEU A 76 10.07 1.97 -1.01
C LEU A 76 10.24 3.48 -1.10
N VAL A 77 9.24 4.19 -1.61
CA VAL A 77 9.19 5.65 -1.69
C VAL A 77 7.78 6.17 -1.41
N TYR A 78 7.67 7.44 -1.03
CA TYR A 78 6.42 8.16 -1.02
C TYR A 78 6.37 9.12 -2.22
N VAL A 79 5.37 8.96 -3.09
CA VAL A 79 5.14 9.88 -4.21
C VAL A 79 4.37 11.10 -3.69
N SER A 80 5.04 12.23 -3.66
CA SER A 80 4.48 13.52 -3.20
C SER A 80 3.85 14.34 -4.31
N ASP A 81 4.23 14.09 -5.56
CA ASP A 81 3.69 14.72 -6.76
C ASP A 81 3.65 13.70 -7.90
N PHE A 82 2.46 13.46 -8.43
CA PHE A 82 2.21 12.50 -9.51
C PHE A 82 1.95 13.16 -10.86
N SER A 83 2.09 14.48 -10.96
CA SER A 83 1.97 15.22 -12.21
C SER A 83 3.08 14.89 -13.20
N GLY A 84 2.87 15.21 -14.46
CA GLY A 84 3.86 15.06 -15.52
C GLY A 84 3.73 13.76 -16.33
N THR A 85 4.73 13.53 -17.18
CA THR A 85 4.74 12.43 -18.16
C THR A 85 4.70 11.06 -17.49
N THR A 86 3.90 10.16 -18.04
CA THR A 86 3.88 8.74 -17.66
C THR A 86 4.81 7.95 -18.54
N THR A 87 5.66 7.13 -17.94
CA THR A 87 6.53 6.16 -18.63
C THR A 87 6.05 4.73 -18.36
N SER A 88 6.67 3.75 -18.99
CA SER A 88 6.36 2.33 -18.75
C SER A 88 6.51 1.96 -17.28
N THR A 89 7.51 2.50 -16.57
CA THR A 89 7.77 2.21 -15.15
C THR A 89 6.81 2.93 -14.20
N THR A 90 6.24 4.08 -14.60
CA THR A 90 5.36 4.90 -13.76
C THR A 90 3.89 4.89 -14.20
N THR A 91 3.50 3.92 -15.03
CA THR A 91 2.09 3.76 -15.50
C THR A 91 1.09 3.72 -14.33
N ASN A 92 1.46 3.08 -13.23
CA ASN A 92 0.60 2.93 -12.05
C ASN A 92 0.70 4.10 -11.07
N VAL A 93 1.56 5.11 -11.35
CA VAL A 93 1.71 6.29 -10.50
C VAL A 93 0.66 7.32 -10.87
N THR A 94 -0.54 7.17 -10.34
CA THR A 94 -1.74 7.96 -10.66
C THR A 94 -2.18 8.88 -9.52
N SER A 95 -1.59 8.74 -8.33
CA SER A 95 -1.94 9.55 -7.14
C SER A 95 -0.75 9.64 -6.19
N LYS A 96 -0.84 10.51 -5.18
CA LYS A 96 0.09 10.51 -4.04
C LYS A 96 -0.04 9.22 -3.25
N GLY A 97 1.03 8.82 -2.58
CA GLY A 97 1.00 7.63 -1.72
C GLY A 97 2.33 6.88 -1.67
N PHE A 98 2.32 5.76 -0.96
CA PHE A 98 3.46 4.87 -0.89
C PHE A 98 3.51 3.95 -2.11
N TYR A 99 4.71 3.80 -2.66
CA TYR A 99 4.98 2.93 -3.79
C TYR A 99 6.24 2.11 -3.53
N TYR A 100 6.25 0.89 -4.03
CA TYR A 100 7.45 0.09 -4.12
C TYR A 100 7.75 -0.26 -5.58
N TYR A 101 9.01 -0.48 -5.91
CA TYR A 101 9.37 -0.95 -7.23
C TYR A 101 9.30 -2.47 -7.29
N SER A 102 8.65 -3.00 -8.32
CA SER A 102 8.59 -4.43 -8.62
C SER A 102 9.35 -4.74 -9.90
N THR A 103 10.38 -5.57 -9.79
CA THR A 103 11.16 -6.06 -10.93
C THR A 103 10.35 -7.04 -11.78
N ALA A 104 9.43 -7.78 -11.18
CA ALA A 104 8.56 -8.72 -11.89
C ALA A 104 7.67 -8.03 -12.94
N THR A 105 7.21 -6.81 -12.64
CA THR A 105 6.38 -6.01 -13.55
C THR A 105 7.16 -4.87 -14.19
N SER A 106 8.38 -4.60 -13.74
CA SER A 106 9.18 -3.42 -14.09
C SER A 106 8.44 -2.10 -13.87
N LYS A 107 7.66 -2.01 -12.79
CA LYS A 107 6.81 -0.86 -12.49
C LYS A 107 6.86 -0.47 -11.01
N TRP A 108 6.56 0.80 -10.77
CA TRP A 108 6.19 1.28 -9.45
C TRP A 108 4.76 0.86 -9.15
N VAL A 109 4.58 0.16 -8.04
CA VAL A 109 3.30 -0.40 -7.60
C VAL A 109 2.87 0.36 -6.34
N LYS A 110 1.65 0.90 -6.35
CA LYS A 110 1.11 1.57 -5.16
C LYS A 110 0.86 0.54 -4.06
N ILE A 111 1.35 0.83 -2.88
CA ILE A 111 0.86 0.14 -1.68
C ILE A 111 -0.56 0.66 -1.50
N ALA A 112 -1.53 -0.20 -1.73
CA ALA A 112 -2.92 0.16 -1.61
C ALA A 112 -3.13 0.75 -0.21
N GLU A 113 -3.54 2.01 -0.14
CA GLU A 113 -4.34 2.42 1.00
C GLU A 113 -5.46 1.39 1.01
N GLY A 114 -5.58 0.67 2.13
CA GLY A 114 -6.73 -0.20 2.28
C GLY A 114 -7.97 0.64 2.06
N VAL A 115 -8.38 0.75 0.80
CA VAL A 115 -9.76 1.01 0.52
C VAL A 115 -10.39 -0.23 1.12
N MET A 116 -10.90 -0.10 2.32
CA MET A 116 -12.08 -0.81 2.69
C MET A 116 -13.03 -0.49 1.54
N GLN A 117 -12.94 -1.28 0.47
CA GLN A 117 -14.07 -1.34 -0.42
C GLN A 117 -15.18 -1.78 0.51
N GLU A 118 -16.18 -0.93 0.66
CA GLU A 118 -17.43 -1.28 1.30
C GLU A 118 -18.14 -2.38 0.48
N GLN A 119 -17.36 -3.40 0.14
CA GLN A 119 -17.82 -4.63 -0.48
C GLN A 119 -17.55 -5.74 0.50
N ASP A 120 -18.28 -5.66 1.62
CA ASP A 120 -18.29 -6.74 2.60
C ASP A 120 -19.01 -8.00 2.08
N LEU A 121 -19.51 -7.96 0.86
CA LEU A 121 -20.03 -9.09 0.13
C LEU A 121 -19.09 -9.48 -1.00
N ARG A 122 -18.12 -10.33 -0.71
CA ARG A 122 -17.26 -10.94 -1.70
C ARG A 122 -17.98 -12.06 -2.43
N LEU A 123 -18.41 -11.78 -3.63
CA LEU A 123 -18.91 -12.81 -4.54
C LEU A 123 -17.71 -13.47 -5.22
N VAL A 124 -17.49 -14.75 -4.95
CA VAL A 124 -16.41 -15.55 -5.53
C VAL A 124 -17.03 -16.48 -6.58
N GLY A 125 -16.78 -16.18 -7.85
CA GLY A 125 -17.20 -17.02 -8.97
C GLY A 125 -17.62 -16.19 -10.18
N THR A 126 -17.53 -16.80 -11.35
CA THR A 126 -18.13 -16.25 -12.57
C THR A 126 -19.63 -16.24 -12.41
N ASN A 127 -20.30 -15.13 -12.59
CA ASN A 127 -21.76 -14.95 -12.50
C ASN A 127 -22.39 -14.83 -11.09
N SER A 128 -21.62 -14.41 -10.10
CA SER A 128 -22.20 -14.03 -8.80
C SER A 128 -22.32 -12.51 -8.73
N HIS A 129 -23.52 -11.98 -8.74
CA HIS A 129 -23.78 -10.54 -8.66
C HIS A 129 -24.64 -10.20 -7.46
N ILE A 130 -24.21 -9.19 -6.70
CA ILE A 130 -25.09 -8.35 -5.91
C ILE A 130 -24.98 -6.96 -6.51
N THR A 131 -26.00 -6.49 -7.16
CA THR A 131 -26.00 -5.18 -7.78
C THR A 131 -27.11 -4.34 -7.17
N GLN A 132 -26.75 -3.16 -6.71
CA GLN A 132 -27.70 -2.07 -6.48
C GLN A 132 -27.98 -1.48 -7.88
N ASP A 133 -29.24 -1.38 -8.25
CA ASP A 133 -29.71 -1.03 -9.61
C ASP A 133 -29.60 -2.16 -10.65
N ALA A 134 -29.78 -3.39 -10.22
CA ALA A 134 -29.81 -4.51 -11.11
C ALA A 134 -31.10 -4.57 -11.92
N GLY A 135 -31.13 -3.86 -12.99
CA GLY A 135 -31.82 -4.28 -14.18
C GLY A 135 -30.94 -5.17 -15.05
N VAL A 136 -29.88 -5.74 -14.49
CA VAL A 136 -28.91 -6.54 -15.23
C VAL A 136 -29.02 -7.97 -14.74
N GLY A 137 -29.66 -8.79 -15.51
CA GLY A 137 -29.64 -10.23 -15.33
C GLY A 137 -28.21 -10.75 -15.30
N GLY A 138 -27.99 -11.78 -14.56
CA GLY A 138 -26.77 -12.38 -14.03
C GLY A 138 -25.55 -12.58 -14.87
N ASN A 139 -25.36 -12.01 -16.04
CA ASN A 139 -24.07 -12.14 -16.74
C ASN A 139 -23.50 -10.84 -17.33
N GLY A 140 -23.98 -9.69 -16.85
CA GLY A 140 -23.40 -8.40 -17.27
C GLY A 140 -23.70 -8.01 -18.72
N SER A 141 -24.56 -8.71 -19.42
CA SER A 141 -24.85 -8.51 -20.85
C SER A 141 -26.29 -8.09 -21.14
N GLY A 142 -27.16 -8.06 -20.13
CA GLY A 142 -28.55 -7.69 -20.27
C GLY A 142 -28.80 -6.23 -19.89
N VAL A 143 -29.28 -5.43 -20.80
CA VAL A 143 -29.77 -4.08 -20.52
C VAL A 143 -31.17 -4.19 -19.94
N GLY A 144 -31.27 -4.63 -18.68
CA GLY A 144 -32.53 -4.58 -17.98
C GLY A 144 -32.90 -3.15 -17.64
N THR A 145 -34.08 -2.72 -17.96
CA THR A 145 -34.55 -1.35 -17.75
C THR A 145 -35.29 -1.15 -16.43
N GLY A 146 -35.45 -2.19 -15.63
CA GLY A 146 -36.15 -2.12 -14.34
C GLY A 146 -35.24 -1.75 -13.18
N PRO A 147 -35.47 -0.59 -12.52
CA PRO A 147 -34.64 -0.16 -11.38
C PRO A 147 -34.96 -0.94 -10.11
N HIS A 148 -34.02 -0.87 -9.14
CA HIS A 148 -34.19 -1.34 -7.77
C HIS A 148 -34.41 -2.86 -7.62
N ASN A 149 -33.74 -3.67 -8.39
CA ASN A 149 -33.75 -5.12 -8.26
C ASN A 149 -32.52 -5.62 -7.46
N ILE A 150 -32.69 -6.67 -6.66
CA ILE A 150 -31.61 -7.35 -5.94
C ILE A 150 -31.59 -8.81 -6.36
N GLY A 151 -30.48 -9.25 -6.95
CA GLY A 151 -30.25 -10.66 -7.29
C GLY A 151 -29.06 -11.22 -6.52
N ILE A 152 -29.25 -12.31 -5.79
CA ILE A 152 -28.19 -13.01 -5.07
C ILE A 152 -28.15 -14.47 -5.54
N GLY A 153 -27.07 -14.83 -6.21
CA GLY A 153 -26.86 -16.19 -6.70
C GLY A 153 -26.60 -16.25 -8.21
N LYS A 154 -26.22 -17.43 -8.67
CA LYS A 154 -25.98 -17.65 -10.09
C LYS A 154 -27.31 -17.50 -10.85
N ASP A 155 -27.28 -16.69 -11.90
CA ASP A 155 -28.40 -16.42 -12.80
C ASP A 155 -29.68 -15.86 -12.14
N ALA A 156 -29.64 -15.48 -10.85
CA ALA A 156 -30.75 -14.81 -10.19
C ALA A 156 -31.17 -13.56 -10.96
N LEU A 157 -32.45 -13.46 -11.33
CA LEU A 157 -33.00 -12.41 -12.19
C LEU A 157 -32.45 -12.37 -13.62
N PHE A 158 -31.87 -13.44 -14.13
CA PHE A 158 -31.26 -13.50 -15.46
C PHE A 158 -32.22 -13.09 -16.59
N SER A 159 -33.47 -13.49 -16.48
CA SER A 159 -34.52 -13.20 -17.49
C SER A 159 -35.33 -11.93 -17.17
N ASN A 160 -34.99 -11.21 -16.12
CA ASN A 160 -35.69 -9.98 -15.77
C ASN A 160 -35.22 -8.80 -16.66
N THR A 161 -36.01 -8.47 -17.66
CA THR A 161 -35.69 -7.40 -18.61
C THR A 161 -36.33 -6.06 -18.31
N SER A 162 -37.43 -6.02 -17.55
CA SER A 162 -38.18 -4.79 -17.28
C SER A 162 -38.79 -4.69 -15.88
N GLY A 163 -38.76 -5.77 -15.12
CA GLY A 163 -39.31 -5.78 -13.75
C GLY A 163 -38.47 -4.96 -12.80
N SER A 164 -39.07 -4.19 -11.93
CA SER A 164 -38.43 -3.38 -10.90
C SER A 164 -38.80 -3.85 -9.49
N HIS A 165 -37.99 -3.47 -8.49
CA HIS A 165 -38.20 -3.77 -7.07
C HIS A 165 -38.32 -5.27 -6.74
N ASN A 166 -37.64 -6.13 -7.49
CA ASN A 166 -37.62 -7.57 -7.24
C ASN A 166 -36.41 -7.95 -6.39
N ILE A 167 -36.61 -8.95 -5.53
CA ILE A 167 -35.53 -9.59 -4.78
C ILE A 167 -35.56 -11.08 -5.14
N ALA A 168 -34.45 -11.59 -5.65
CA ALA A 168 -34.27 -13.02 -5.89
C ALA A 168 -33.01 -13.52 -5.19
N VAL A 169 -33.11 -14.61 -4.49
CA VAL A 169 -32.01 -15.29 -3.81
C VAL A 169 -32.08 -16.76 -4.20
N GLY A 170 -31.04 -17.26 -4.84
CA GLY A 170 -30.97 -18.65 -5.23
C GLY A 170 -30.18 -18.92 -6.49
N LEU A 171 -30.22 -20.17 -6.93
CA LEU A 171 -29.66 -20.68 -8.17
C LEU A 171 -30.82 -21.01 -9.09
N ASP A 172 -30.79 -20.53 -10.33
CA ASP A 172 -31.69 -21.01 -11.40
C ASP A 172 -30.96 -22.07 -12.23
#